data_3de98146d371d3f3e10f11f70aa71393
#
_entry.id   3de98146d371d3f3e10f11f70aa71393
#
_cell.length_a   1.000
_cell.length_b   1.000
_cell.length_c   1.000
_cell.angle_alpha   90.00
_cell.angle_beta   90.00
_cell.angle_gamma   90.00
#
_symmetry.space_group_name_H-M   'P 1'
#
loop_
_entity.id
_entity.type
_entity.pdbx_description
1 polymer ?
#
loop_
_entity_poly.entity_id
_entity_poly.type
_entity_poly.pdbx_seq_one_letter_code
_entity_poly.pdbx_strand_id
1 'polypeptide(L)'
;MKKKMTREERRARRDSILAAMLIVAMILFVGICLGSAATAIWFVPEPEVVTEYIYVMSVPAEETVKEPVEEVWSEDVHPLSYLGEFTISHYCACVKCCGKDDGITATGTKATEGRTVAVDPSVIPYGTEISVYYEDGRIETYTAEDCGGAIKGNRLDVYMDSHEAALVAGMTSGSVYMEGKV
;
A
#
# COMPACT_ATOMS: atom_id res chain seq x y z
N MET A 1 -6.35 -35.83 32.77
CA MET A 1 -5.15 -36.23 33.54
C MET A 1 -3.92 -36.10 32.65
N LYS A 2 -2.98 -35.17 32.93
CA LYS A 2 -1.72 -35.04 32.17
C LYS A 2 -0.73 -36.11 32.66
N LYS A 3 -0.35 -37.04 31.77
CA LYS A 3 0.61 -38.11 32.06
C LYS A 3 1.97 -37.47 32.38
N LYS A 4 2.50 -37.74 33.59
CA LYS A 4 3.86 -37.28 33.99
C LYS A 4 4.91 -38.02 33.15
N MET A 5 5.74 -37.31 32.43
CA MET A 5 6.86 -37.86 31.66
C MET A 5 7.86 -38.56 32.58
N THR A 6 8.36 -39.71 32.16
CA THR A 6 9.39 -40.48 32.86
C THR A 6 10.77 -39.77 32.84
N ARG A 7 11.71 -40.19 33.68
CA ARG A 7 13.07 -39.62 33.67
C ARG A 7 13.79 -39.85 32.34
N GLU A 8 13.56 -40.99 31.71
CA GLU A 8 14.15 -41.34 30.41
C GLU A 8 13.60 -40.46 29.27
N GLU A 9 12.29 -40.27 29.24
CA GLU A 9 11.66 -39.38 28.24
C GLU A 9 12.16 -37.92 28.34
N ARG A 10 12.40 -37.42 29.57
CA ARG A 10 12.97 -36.07 29.77
C ARG A 10 14.44 -36.01 29.33
N ARG A 11 15.20 -37.09 29.51
CA ARG A 11 16.60 -37.15 29.10
C ARG A 11 16.71 -37.18 27.58
N ALA A 12 15.94 -38.03 26.91
CA ALA A 12 15.88 -38.12 25.47
C ALA A 12 15.46 -36.78 24.82
N ARG A 13 14.46 -36.10 25.41
CA ARG A 13 14.01 -34.78 24.91
C ARG A 13 15.10 -33.72 25.08
N ARG A 14 15.84 -33.75 26.18
CA ARG A 14 16.93 -32.80 26.42
C ARG A 14 18.09 -33.03 25.45
N ASP A 15 18.43 -34.30 25.18
CA ASP A 15 19.50 -34.65 24.26
C ASP A 15 19.13 -34.30 22.81
N SER A 16 17.85 -34.45 22.42
CA SER A 16 17.34 -33.98 21.12
C SER A 16 17.39 -32.47 20.98
N ILE A 17 17.07 -31.69 22.03
CA ILE A 17 17.16 -30.24 22.01
C ILE A 17 18.62 -29.78 21.89
N LEU A 18 19.54 -30.42 22.63
CA LEU A 18 20.97 -30.11 22.54
C LEU A 18 21.53 -30.40 21.14
N ALA A 19 21.15 -31.55 20.55
CA ALA A 19 21.55 -31.86 19.18
C ALA A 19 21.03 -30.86 18.17
N ALA A 20 19.76 -30.40 18.29
CA ALA A 20 19.19 -29.38 17.43
C ALA A 20 19.91 -28.02 17.59
N MET A 21 20.26 -27.63 18.82
CA MET A 21 21.02 -26.41 19.07
C MET A 21 22.41 -26.43 18.47
N LEU A 22 23.10 -27.60 18.53
CA LEU A 22 24.41 -27.79 17.91
C LEU A 22 24.37 -27.69 16.38
N ILE A 23 23.32 -28.25 15.76
CA ILE A 23 23.13 -28.16 14.31
C ILE A 23 22.90 -26.69 13.90
N VAL A 24 22.05 -25.95 14.61
CA VAL A 24 21.82 -24.53 14.34
C VAL A 24 23.09 -23.70 14.52
N ALA A 25 23.87 -23.96 15.57
CA ALA A 25 25.15 -23.29 15.80
C ALA A 25 26.16 -23.57 14.69
N MET A 26 26.18 -24.81 14.18
CA MET A 26 27.06 -25.20 13.07
C MET A 26 26.67 -24.54 11.77
N ILE A 27 25.35 -24.41 11.48
CA ILE A 27 24.85 -23.70 10.30
C ILE A 27 25.21 -22.22 10.36
N LEU A 28 25.05 -21.58 11.53
CA LEU A 28 25.43 -20.18 11.73
C LEU A 28 26.94 -19.97 11.59
N PHE A 29 27.76 -20.90 12.11
CA PHE A 29 29.21 -20.80 12.01
C PHE A 29 29.69 -20.98 10.56
N VAL A 30 29.12 -21.92 9.81
CA VAL A 30 29.42 -22.12 8.38
C VAL A 30 28.97 -20.89 7.57
N GLY A 31 27.81 -20.29 7.90
CA GLY A 31 27.33 -19.07 7.29
C GLY A 31 28.29 -17.89 7.50
N ILE A 32 28.86 -17.77 8.70
CA ILE A 32 29.86 -16.73 9.01
C ILE A 32 31.19 -16.99 8.28
N CYS A 33 31.64 -18.25 8.20
CA CYS A 33 32.88 -18.59 7.51
C CYS A 33 32.79 -18.45 5.99
N LEU A 34 31.60 -18.71 5.40
CA LEU A 34 31.38 -18.52 3.97
C LEU A 34 31.06 -17.06 3.61
N GLY A 35 30.57 -16.28 4.56
CA GLY A 35 30.28 -14.85 4.40
C GLY A 35 31.53 -13.95 4.34
N SER A 36 32.71 -14.45 4.77
CA SER A 36 33.95 -13.65 4.77
C SER A 36 34.72 -13.67 3.44
N ALA A 37 34.27 -14.43 2.44
CA ALA A 37 34.95 -14.55 1.15
C ALA A 37 34.20 -13.91 -0.04
N ALA A 38 33.09 -13.22 0.19
CA ALA A 38 32.33 -12.55 -0.86
C ALA A 38 31.85 -11.16 -0.40
N THR A 39 32.80 -10.25 -0.11
CA THR A 39 32.55 -8.85 -0.41
C THR A 39 32.63 -8.67 -1.92
N ALA A 40 31.73 -9.32 -2.64
CA ALA A 40 31.34 -8.82 -3.93
C ALA A 40 30.70 -7.46 -3.64
N ILE A 41 31.51 -6.42 -3.73
CA ILE A 41 31.05 -5.07 -3.91
C ILE A 41 30.11 -5.16 -5.10
N TRP A 42 28.81 -5.15 -4.83
CA TRP A 42 27.81 -4.83 -5.82
C TRP A 42 28.10 -3.37 -6.18
N PHE A 43 28.97 -3.23 -7.16
CA PHE A 43 29.08 -1.99 -7.91
C PHE A 43 27.73 -1.84 -8.60
N VAL A 44 26.81 -1.17 -7.92
CA VAL A 44 25.65 -0.59 -8.58
C VAL A 44 26.28 0.50 -9.45
N PRO A 45 26.31 0.35 -10.79
CA PRO A 45 26.71 1.47 -11.62
C PRO A 45 25.74 2.60 -11.26
N GLU A 46 26.26 3.72 -10.78
CA GLU A 46 25.48 4.94 -10.72
C GLU A 46 24.83 5.10 -12.10
N PRO A 47 23.53 5.43 -12.15
CA PRO A 47 22.93 5.73 -13.43
C PRO A 47 23.80 6.81 -14.06
N GLU A 48 24.44 6.48 -15.19
CA GLU A 48 25.07 7.48 -16.04
C GLU A 48 23.98 8.53 -16.25
N VAL A 49 24.21 9.69 -15.64
CA VAL A 49 23.48 10.88 -16.02
C VAL A 49 23.86 11.07 -17.48
N VAL A 50 23.05 10.53 -18.37
CA VAL A 50 23.10 10.88 -19.77
C VAL A 50 22.77 12.37 -19.77
N THR A 51 23.79 13.19 -19.61
CA THR A 51 23.74 14.58 -20.04
C THR A 51 23.58 14.49 -21.54
N GLU A 52 22.33 14.38 -21.97
CA GLU A 52 21.95 14.63 -23.33
C GLU A 52 22.46 16.05 -23.60
N TYR A 53 23.62 16.11 -24.28
CA TYR A 53 24.10 17.35 -24.85
C TYR A 53 23.04 17.80 -25.82
N ILE A 54 22.16 18.67 -25.35
CA ILE A 54 21.31 19.47 -26.22
C ILE A 54 22.28 20.24 -27.07
N TYR A 55 22.54 19.72 -28.26
CA TYR A 55 23.23 20.42 -29.32
C TYR A 55 22.34 21.60 -29.69
N VAL A 56 22.55 22.71 -28.99
CA VAL A 56 21.95 23.97 -29.38
C VAL A 56 22.59 24.32 -30.72
N MET A 57 21.96 23.86 -31.79
CA MET A 57 22.18 24.43 -33.09
C MET A 57 21.88 25.92 -32.92
N SER A 58 22.92 26.72 -33.01
CA SER A 58 22.84 28.16 -33.08
C SER A 58 21.92 28.52 -34.26
N VAL A 59 20.66 28.74 -33.97
CA VAL A 59 19.72 29.38 -34.90
C VAL A 59 20.14 30.83 -34.93
N PRO A 60 20.39 31.41 -36.12
CA PRO A 60 20.69 32.86 -36.24
C PRO A 60 19.58 33.65 -35.63
N ALA A 61 19.94 34.60 -34.78
CA ALA A 61 19.00 35.58 -34.25
C ALA A 61 18.42 36.41 -35.39
N GLU A 62 17.15 36.13 -35.74
CA GLU A 62 16.21 37.10 -36.31
C GLU A 62 14.96 36.34 -36.72
N GLU A 63 14.00 36.30 -35.81
CA GLU A 63 12.61 36.59 -36.09
C GLU A 63 11.81 36.55 -34.79
N THR A 64 11.50 37.72 -34.30
CA THR A 64 10.58 37.93 -33.20
C THR A 64 9.17 37.55 -33.65
N VAL A 65 8.82 36.29 -33.57
CA VAL A 65 7.44 35.87 -33.56
C VAL A 65 6.96 35.92 -32.13
N LYS A 66 6.38 37.04 -31.75
CA LYS A 66 5.53 37.16 -30.58
C LYS A 66 4.18 36.54 -30.94
N GLU A 67 4.09 35.23 -30.95
CA GLU A 67 2.83 34.58 -30.69
C GLU A 67 2.70 34.44 -29.18
N PRO A 68 1.63 34.92 -28.56
CA PRO A 68 1.32 34.58 -27.19
C PRO A 68 1.12 33.04 -27.18
N VAL A 69 1.97 32.31 -26.47
CA VAL A 69 1.66 30.94 -26.09
C VAL A 69 0.39 31.09 -25.24
N GLU A 70 -0.78 30.93 -25.86
CA GLU A 70 -1.97 30.63 -25.09
C GLU A 70 -1.67 29.36 -24.34
N GLU A 71 -1.38 29.52 -23.05
CA GLU A 71 -1.41 28.40 -22.12
C GLU A 71 -2.81 27.83 -22.23
N VAL A 72 -2.92 26.71 -22.97
CA VAL A 72 -4.13 25.93 -23.03
C VAL A 72 -4.24 25.27 -21.64
N TRP A 73 -4.69 26.06 -20.66
CA TRP A 73 -5.23 25.54 -19.44
C TRP A 73 -6.53 24.87 -19.85
N SER A 74 -6.52 23.55 -20.00
CA SER A 74 -7.76 22.79 -20.07
C SER A 74 -8.49 23.07 -18.75
N GLU A 75 -9.67 23.71 -18.85
CA GLU A 75 -10.49 24.13 -17.70
C GLU A 75 -10.95 23.00 -16.78
N ASP A 76 -10.49 21.76 -17.00
CA ASP A 76 -10.92 20.56 -16.29
C ASP A 76 -9.88 19.97 -15.30
N VAL A 77 -8.79 20.67 -15.01
CA VAL A 77 -7.87 20.23 -13.95
C VAL A 77 -8.35 20.79 -12.62
N HIS A 78 -9.30 20.09 -12.00
CA HIS A 78 -9.65 20.36 -10.61
C HIS A 78 -8.44 20.09 -9.71
N PRO A 79 -7.99 21.07 -8.91
CA PRO A 79 -6.85 20.86 -8.04
C PRO A 79 -7.19 19.79 -7.00
N LEU A 80 -6.40 18.71 -6.96
CA LEU A 80 -6.50 17.69 -5.93
C LEU A 80 -6.16 18.31 -4.56
N SER A 81 -7.07 18.17 -3.61
CA SER A 81 -6.88 18.63 -2.24
C SER A 81 -6.29 17.50 -1.40
N TYR A 82 -5.08 17.70 -0.87
CA TYR A 82 -4.45 16.72 0.02
C TYR A 82 -5.16 16.67 1.37
N LEU A 83 -5.62 15.49 1.78
CA LEU A 83 -6.32 15.28 3.05
C LEU A 83 -5.41 14.77 4.17
N GLY A 84 -4.26 14.18 3.83
CA GLY A 84 -3.31 13.63 4.78
C GLY A 84 -3.00 12.16 4.55
N GLU A 85 -2.27 11.57 5.50
CA GLU A 85 -2.00 10.14 5.56
C GLU A 85 -3.17 9.41 6.23
N PHE A 86 -3.59 8.30 5.63
CA PHE A 86 -4.69 7.46 6.10
C PHE A 86 -4.21 6.03 6.35
N THR A 87 -4.78 5.40 7.37
CA THR A 87 -4.70 3.95 7.57
C THR A 87 -5.81 3.30 6.76
N ILE A 88 -5.46 2.31 5.95
CA ILE A 88 -6.35 1.65 5.01
C ILE A 88 -6.51 0.20 5.42
N SER A 89 -7.73 -0.23 5.67
CA SER A 89 -8.13 -1.63 5.88
C SER A 89 -9.00 -2.10 4.72
N HIS A 90 -9.36 -3.39 4.71
CA HIS A 90 -10.16 -3.97 3.66
C HIS A 90 -11.31 -4.79 4.25
N TYR A 91 -12.50 -4.72 3.63
CA TYR A 91 -13.69 -5.44 4.06
C TYR A 91 -14.43 -6.09 2.88
N CYS A 92 -15.32 -7.01 3.16
CA CYS A 92 -16.22 -7.59 2.17
C CYS A 92 -17.67 -7.59 2.68
N ALA A 93 -18.63 -7.75 1.78
CA ALA A 93 -20.04 -7.85 2.10
C ALA A 93 -20.39 -9.23 2.70
N CYS A 94 -19.79 -9.60 3.82
CA CYS A 94 -20.15 -10.85 4.51
C CYS A 94 -20.57 -10.56 5.95
N VAL A 95 -21.31 -11.51 6.54
CA VAL A 95 -21.82 -11.38 7.91
C VAL A 95 -20.70 -11.11 8.93
N LYS A 96 -19.48 -11.62 8.71
CA LYS A 96 -18.34 -11.41 9.61
C LYS A 96 -17.82 -9.97 9.57
N CYS A 97 -17.77 -9.36 8.38
CA CYS A 97 -17.26 -7.99 8.20
C CYS A 97 -18.35 -6.94 8.48
N CYS A 98 -19.57 -7.16 7.95
CA CYS A 98 -20.62 -6.14 7.94
C CYS A 98 -21.83 -6.48 8.83
N GLY A 99 -21.88 -7.67 9.44
CA GLY A 99 -23.08 -8.14 10.17
C GLY A 99 -24.27 -8.46 9.26
N LYS A 100 -24.17 -8.24 7.96
CA LYS A 100 -25.15 -8.50 6.90
C LYS A 100 -24.40 -8.93 5.63
N ASP A 101 -25.09 -9.49 4.66
CA ASP A 101 -24.52 -9.99 3.40
C ASP A 101 -25.24 -9.45 2.14
N ASP A 102 -26.02 -8.38 2.30
CA ASP A 102 -26.74 -7.75 1.20
C ASP A 102 -25.83 -6.93 0.27
N GLY A 103 -24.65 -6.55 0.73
CA GLY A 103 -23.69 -5.73 0.00
C GLY A 103 -24.19 -4.32 -0.31
N ILE A 104 -25.15 -3.81 0.46
CA ILE A 104 -25.67 -2.46 0.29
C ILE A 104 -24.91 -1.52 1.21
N THR A 105 -24.35 -0.46 0.63
CA THR A 105 -23.56 0.57 1.32
C THR A 105 -24.44 1.53 2.13
N ALA A 106 -23.83 2.41 2.90
CA ALA A 106 -24.52 3.47 3.63
C ALA A 106 -25.27 4.46 2.71
N THR A 107 -24.83 4.62 1.48
CA THR A 107 -25.51 5.47 0.47
C THR A 107 -26.62 4.75 -0.28
N GLY A 108 -26.84 3.44 0.00
CA GLY A 108 -27.84 2.62 -0.68
C GLY A 108 -27.37 2.05 -2.03
N THR A 109 -26.11 2.24 -2.42
CA THR A 109 -25.52 1.65 -3.62
C THR A 109 -25.04 0.23 -3.35
N LYS A 110 -24.82 -0.56 -4.41
CA LYS A 110 -24.18 -1.87 -4.31
C LYS A 110 -22.67 -1.68 -4.18
N ALA A 111 -22.06 -2.22 -3.14
CA ALA A 111 -20.63 -2.21 -2.97
C ALA A 111 -19.94 -2.93 -4.15
N THR A 112 -18.87 -2.34 -4.68
CA THR A 112 -18.15 -2.83 -5.85
C THR A 112 -16.64 -2.68 -5.61
N GLU A 113 -15.90 -3.76 -5.84
CA GLU A 113 -14.44 -3.75 -5.77
C GLU A 113 -13.83 -2.77 -6.80
N GLY A 114 -12.78 -2.06 -6.39
CA GLY A 114 -12.14 -1.01 -7.21
C GLY A 114 -12.91 0.31 -7.27
N ARG A 115 -14.07 0.44 -6.55
CA ARG A 115 -14.84 1.68 -6.48
C ARG A 115 -15.21 2.07 -5.07
N THR A 116 -15.77 1.16 -4.30
CA THR A 116 -16.41 1.49 -3.03
C THR A 116 -15.39 1.56 -1.89
N VAL A 117 -15.43 2.65 -1.14
CA VAL A 117 -14.67 2.80 0.11
C VAL A 117 -15.58 3.30 1.22
N ALA A 118 -15.38 2.73 2.42
CA ALA A 118 -15.98 3.24 3.64
C ALA A 118 -15.06 4.30 4.27
N VAL A 119 -15.68 5.39 4.70
CA VAL A 119 -15.03 6.59 5.20
C VAL A 119 -15.65 7.10 6.50
N ASP A 120 -15.03 8.05 7.14
CA ASP A 120 -15.71 8.93 8.10
C ASP A 120 -16.39 10.08 7.32
N PRO A 121 -17.74 10.14 7.26
CA PRO A 121 -18.43 11.15 6.48
C PRO A 121 -18.26 12.59 7.04
N SER A 122 -17.71 12.74 8.24
CA SER A 122 -17.34 14.05 8.78
C SER A 122 -16.01 14.56 8.22
N VAL A 123 -15.17 13.68 7.65
CA VAL A 123 -13.88 14.00 7.01
C VAL A 123 -14.02 14.00 5.49
N ILE A 124 -14.62 12.94 4.95
CA ILE A 124 -14.84 12.75 3.51
C ILE A 124 -16.34 12.57 3.27
N PRO A 125 -17.05 13.57 2.71
CA PRO A 125 -18.47 13.46 2.42
C PRO A 125 -18.80 12.32 1.46
N TYR A 126 -19.96 11.69 1.61
CA TYR A 126 -20.41 10.66 0.67
C TYR A 126 -20.53 11.22 -0.77
N GLY A 127 -20.20 10.36 -1.74
CA GLY A 127 -20.17 10.69 -3.15
C GLY A 127 -18.90 11.44 -3.59
N THR A 128 -17.95 11.67 -2.68
CA THR A 128 -16.66 12.25 -3.04
C THR A 128 -15.78 11.17 -3.69
N GLU A 129 -15.16 11.50 -4.81
CA GLU A 129 -14.06 10.71 -5.37
C GLU A 129 -12.75 11.09 -4.68
N ILE A 130 -12.01 10.05 -4.27
CA ILE A 130 -10.71 10.19 -3.63
C ILE A 130 -9.67 9.37 -4.39
N SER A 131 -8.46 9.91 -4.49
CA SER A 131 -7.29 9.19 -4.99
C SER A 131 -6.37 8.82 -3.85
N VAL A 132 -6.01 7.55 -3.76
CA VAL A 132 -5.13 6.99 -2.74
C VAL A 132 -3.80 6.64 -3.37
N TYR A 133 -2.73 7.24 -2.86
CA TYR A 133 -1.36 7.00 -3.26
C TYR A 133 -0.71 6.09 -2.23
N TYR A 134 -0.50 4.84 -2.58
CA TYR A 134 0.08 3.82 -1.70
C TYR A 134 1.61 3.91 -1.68
N GLU A 135 2.23 3.41 -0.60
CA GLU A 135 3.70 3.40 -0.45
C GLU A 135 4.42 2.57 -1.52
N ASP A 136 3.76 1.60 -2.13
CA ASP A 136 4.27 0.77 -3.22
C ASP A 136 4.21 1.45 -4.61
N GLY A 137 3.74 2.69 -4.66
CA GLY A 137 3.61 3.50 -5.87
C GLY A 137 2.31 3.27 -6.65
N ARG A 138 1.40 2.41 -6.18
CA ARG A 138 0.06 2.28 -6.77
C ARG A 138 -0.76 3.54 -6.48
N ILE A 139 -1.59 3.90 -7.44
CA ILE A 139 -2.59 4.97 -7.29
C ILE A 139 -3.95 4.36 -7.64
N GLU A 140 -4.89 4.45 -6.72
CA GLU A 140 -6.23 3.92 -6.90
C GLU A 140 -7.26 4.98 -6.55
N THR A 141 -8.33 5.04 -7.34
CA THR A 141 -9.43 6.01 -7.13
C THR A 141 -10.66 5.29 -6.63
N TYR A 142 -11.28 5.85 -5.59
CA TYR A 142 -12.46 5.28 -4.94
C TYR A 142 -13.55 6.33 -4.76
N THR A 143 -14.79 5.86 -4.64
CA THR A 143 -15.94 6.69 -4.28
C THR A 143 -16.33 6.43 -2.82
N ALA A 144 -16.46 7.48 -2.03
CA ALA A 144 -16.92 7.41 -0.65
C ALA A 144 -18.42 7.06 -0.60
N GLU A 145 -18.75 5.78 -0.45
CA GLU A 145 -20.15 5.29 -0.50
C GLU A 145 -20.57 4.60 0.79
N ASP A 146 -19.65 4.24 1.64
CA ASP A 146 -19.96 3.45 2.84
C ASP A 146 -19.35 4.08 4.10
N CYS A 147 -19.71 3.54 5.26
CA CYS A 147 -19.16 3.91 6.55
C CYS A 147 -19.10 2.71 7.49
N GLY A 148 -18.24 2.81 8.50
CA GLY A 148 -18.15 1.80 9.55
C GLY A 148 -18.03 2.43 10.94
N GLY A 149 -18.49 1.72 11.96
CA GLY A 149 -18.37 2.18 13.35
C GLY A 149 -16.92 2.43 13.80
N ALA A 150 -15.99 1.63 13.25
CA ALA A 150 -14.54 1.75 13.50
C ALA A 150 -13.80 2.67 12.51
N ILE A 151 -14.49 3.13 11.45
CA ILE A 151 -13.90 3.97 10.41
C ILE A 151 -14.15 5.43 10.80
N LYS A 152 -13.16 6.02 11.48
CA LYS A 152 -13.22 7.37 12.03
C LYS A 152 -11.91 8.13 11.77
N GLY A 153 -12.05 9.44 11.52
CA GLY A 153 -10.91 10.28 11.19
C GLY A 153 -10.19 9.81 9.92
N ASN A 154 -8.87 9.75 9.98
CA ASN A 154 -8.02 9.35 8.85
C ASN A 154 -7.94 7.81 8.70
N ARG A 155 -9.09 7.16 8.54
CA ARG A 155 -9.21 5.73 8.26
C ARG A 155 -10.12 5.48 7.06
N LEU A 156 -9.67 4.58 6.20
CA LEU A 156 -10.43 4.06 5.08
C LEU A 156 -10.63 2.54 5.23
N ASP A 157 -11.71 2.04 4.67
CA ASP A 157 -11.94 0.60 4.53
C ASP A 157 -12.39 0.31 3.10
N VAL A 158 -11.50 -0.34 2.34
CA VAL A 158 -11.71 -0.58 0.91
C VAL A 158 -12.48 -1.85 0.70
N TYR A 159 -13.52 -1.81 -0.13
CA TYR A 159 -14.33 -2.97 -0.42
C TYR A 159 -13.61 -3.97 -1.32
N MET A 160 -13.71 -5.25 -0.97
CA MET A 160 -13.22 -6.40 -1.72
C MET A 160 -14.36 -7.40 -1.94
N ASP A 161 -14.37 -8.07 -3.07
CA ASP A 161 -15.44 -9.03 -3.41
C ASP A 161 -15.41 -10.29 -2.55
N SER A 162 -14.26 -10.64 -1.95
CA SER A 162 -14.15 -11.83 -1.10
C SER A 162 -13.53 -11.55 0.26
N HIS A 163 -13.90 -12.38 1.26
CA HIS A 163 -13.33 -12.32 2.61
C HIS A 163 -11.84 -12.64 2.62
N GLU A 164 -11.44 -13.64 1.82
CA GLU A 164 -10.03 -14.02 1.70
C GLU A 164 -9.20 -12.89 1.10
N ALA A 165 -9.69 -12.23 0.04
CA ALA A 165 -9.00 -11.10 -0.56
C ALA A 165 -8.82 -9.96 0.44
N ALA A 166 -9.85 -9.62 1.21
CA ALA A 166 -9.77 -8.59 2.26
C ALA A 166 -8.74 -8.94 3.36
N LEU A 167 -8.66 -10.22 3.77
CA LEU A 167 -7.67 -10.67 4.73
C LEU A 167 -6.23 -10.63 4.18
N VAL A 168 -6.05 -10.99 2.91
CA VAL A 168 -4.73 -10.96 2.24
C VAL A 168 -4.25 -9.53 2.04
N ALA A 169 -5.15 -8.61 1.64
CA ALA A 169 -4.84 -7.19 1.50
C ALA A 169 -4.42 -6.55 2.84
N GLY A 170 -5.02 -7.01 3.95
CA GLY A 170 -4.62 -6.63 5.31
C GLY A 170 -4.80 -5.14 5.60
N MET A 171 -3.80 -4.56 6.27
CA MET A 171 -3.74 -3.12 6.59
C MET A 171 -2.53 -2.49 5.93
N THR A 172 -2.72 -1.30 5.36
CA THR A 172 -1.68 -0.50 4.74
C THR A 172 -1.89 0.98 5.06
N SER A 173 -1.05 1.85 4.52
CA SER A 173 -1.17 3.31 4.60
C SER A 173 -1.01 3.94 3.22
N GLY A 174 -1.48 5.18 3.12
CA GLY A 174 -1.34 5.95 1.89
C GLY A 174 -1.78 7.40 2.05
N SER A 175 -1.27 8.24 1.16
CA SER A 175 -1.65 9.63 1.03
C SER A 175 -2.96 9.76 0.28
N VAL A 176 -3.92 10.47 0.86
CA VAL A 176 -5.27 10.61 0.29
C VAL A 176 -5.48 12.02 -0.23
N TYR A 177 -6.02 12.08 -1.43
CA TYR A 177 -6.41 13.32 -2.12
C TYR A 177 -7.87 13.23 -2.52
N MET A 178 -8.57 14.35 -2.55
CA MET A 178 -9.91 14.45 -3.12
C MET A 178 -9.97 15.51 -4.20
N GLU A 179 -10.86 15.34 -5.17
CA GLU A 179 -11.14 16.39 -6.15
C GLU A 179 -11.79 17.58 -5.44
N GLY A 180 -11.21 18.76 -5.65
CA GLY A 180 -11.77 20.00 -5.12
C GLY A 180 -13.13 20.26 -5.76
N LYS A 181 -14.21 20.24 -4.98
CA LYS A 181 -15.47 20.82 -5.44
C LYS A 181 -15.30 22.34 -5.46
N VAL A 182 -15.36 22.91 -6.66
CA VAL A 182 -15.51 24.35 -6.86
C VAL A 182 -16.90 24.80 -6.41
#